data_4068e4293756ca091df6070aaea6f025
#
_entry.id   4068e4293756ca091df6070aaea6f025
#
_cell.length_a   1.000
_cell.length_b   1.000
_cell.length_c   1.000
_cell.angle_alpha   90.00
_cell.angle_beta   90.00
_cell.angle_gamma   90.00
#
_symmetry.space_group_name_H-M   'P 1'
#
loop_
_entity.id
_entity.type
_entity.pdbx_description
1 polymer ?
#
loop_
_entity_poly.entity_id
_entity_poly.type
_entity_poly.pdbx_seq_one_letter_code
_entity_poly.pdbx_strand_id
1 'polypeptide(L)'
;MTSEKYRFFLKKIEELYNKLHGVEARAKVVEVKDDGTVVVEFTGTFCHTCGVRDWLEDFAYLAVARGVEARLVEMIEPEGEEIDYKRIGVFKFNFESSQIESGDLGGDE
;
A
#
# COMPACT_ATOMS: atom_id res chain seq x y z
N MET A 1 -16.61 12.99 3.30
CA MET A 1 -15.66 13.24 2.24
C MET A 1 -15.14 11.94 1.69
N THR A 2 -14.84 11.99 0.42
CA THR A 2 -14.32 10.81 -0.23
C THR A 2 -12.98 10.38 0.35
N SER A 3 -12.19 11.33 0.80
CA SER A 3 -10.87 10.98 1.31
C SER A 3 -10.94 10.15 2.58
N GLU A 4 -11.98 10.33 3.37
CA GLU A 4 -12.12 9.51 4.58
C GLU A 4 -12.42 8.07 4.24
N LYS A 5 -13.26 7.86 3.23
CA LYS A 5 -13.56 6.51 2.78
C LYS A 5 -12.30 5.83 2.26
N TYR A 6 -11.51 6.56 1.51
CA TYR A 6 -10.29 5.99 0.96
C TYR A 6 -9.28 5.70 2.06
N ARG A 7 -9.21 6.57 3.07
CA ARG A 7 -8.31 6.30 4.17
C ARG A 7 -8.70 5.05 4.94
N PHE A 8 -9.99 4.84 5.10
CA PHE A 8 -10.46 3.63 5.76
C PHE A 8 -10.06 2.39 4.96
N PHE A 9 -10.26 2.47 3.65
CA PHE A 9 -9.87 1.36 2.77
C PHE A 9 -8.37 1.09 2.87
N LEU A 10 -7.58 2.15 2.82
CA LEU A 10 -6.13 2.00 2.88
C LEU A 10 -5.67 1.45 4.21
N LYS A 11 -6.36 1.81 5.28
CA LYS A 11 -6.05 1.26 6.58
C LYS A 11 -6.26 -0.24 6.59
N LYS A 12 -7.32 -0.70 5.94
CA LYS A 12 -7.57 -2.13 5.84
C LYS A 12 -6.48 -2.83 5.06
N ILE A 13 -6.05 -2.22 3.95
CA ILE A 13 -4.98 -2.80 3.16
C ILE A 13 -3.69 -2.86 3.97
N GLU A 14 -3.43 -1.79 4.71
CA GLU A 14 -2.24 -1.75 5.55
C GLU A 14 -2.27 -2.89 6.58
N GLU A 15 -3.41 -3.10 7.21
CA GLU A 15 -3.53 -4.16 8.21
C GLU A 15 -3.34 -5.53 7.58
N LEU A 16 -3.91 -5.73 6.41
CA LEU A 16 -3.76 -7.01 5.72
C LEU A 16 -2.31 -7.26 5.34
N TYR A 17 -1.65 -6.24 4.82
CA TYR A 17 -0.26 -6.36 4.45
C TYR A 17 0.58 -6.76 5.66
N ASN A 18 0.37 -6.06 6.77
CA ASN A 18 1.16 -6.31 7.96
C ASN A 18 0.89 -7.69 8.54
N LYS A 19 -0.34 -8.15 8.40
CA LYS A 19 -0.67 -9.48 8.86
C LYS A 19 0.00 -10.56 8.02
N LEU A 20 0.05 -10.34 6.71
CA LEU A 20 0.62 -11.32 5.81
C LEU A 20 2.13 -11.41 5.92
N HIS A 21 2.79 -10.28 6.08
CA HIS A 21 4.24 -10.25 6.03
C HIS A 21 4.92 -10.22 7.39
N GLY A 22 4.16 -9.90 8.42
CA GLY A 22 4.67 -9.98 9.78
C GLY A 22 5.84 -9.06 10.02
N VAL A 23 6.89 -9.62 10.62
CA VAL A 23 8.05 -8.81 10.97
C VAL A 23 8.97 -8.57 9.78
N GLU A 24 8.79 -9.32 8.70
CA GLU A 24 9.67 -9.16 7.56
C GLU A 24 9.42 -7.88 6.81
N ALA A 25 8.19 -7.41 6.79
CA ALA A 25 7.85 -6.17 6.12
C ALA A 25 6.60 -5.59 6.74
N ARG A 26 6.65 -4.32 7.09
CA ARG A 26 5.52 -3.61 7.63
C ARG A 26 5.26 -2.38 6.82
N ALA A 27 4.00 -2.14 6.52
CA ALA A 27 3.58 -0.99 5.73
C ALA A 27 2.90 0.02 6.63
N LYS A 28 3.13 1.30 6.33
CA LYS A 28 2.48 2.39 7.02
C LYS A 28 2.14 3.45 5.99
N VAL A 29 0.86 3.73 5.83
CA VAL A 29 0.41 4.77 4.91
C VAL A 29 0.72 6.12 5.57
N VAL A 30 1.56 6.91 4.90
CA VAL A 30 1.98 8.17 5.47
C VAL A 30 1.35 9.38 4.81
N GLU A 31 0.85 9.22 3.59
CA GLU A 31 0.21 10.34 2.92
C GLU A 31 -0.78 9.84 1.88
N VAL A 32 -1.92 10.52 1.80
CA VAL A 32 -2.94 10.22 0.80
C VAL A 32 -3.33 11.54 0.17
N LYS A 33 -3.15 11.64 -1.15
CA LYS A 33 -3.45 12.87 -1.86
C LYS A 33 -4.76 12.72 -2.62
N ASP A 34 -5.35 13.85 -2.94
CA ASP A 34 -6.65 13.87 -3.59
C ASP A 34 -6.62 13.27 -4.99
N ASP A 35 -5.47 13.28 -5.63
CA ASP A 35 -5.35 12.76 -6.99
C ASP A 35 -5.13 11.25 -7.04
N GLY A 36 -5.20 10.59 -5.89
CA GLY A 36 -5.03 9.15 -5.85
C GLY A 36 -3.62 8.71 -5.53
N THR A 37 -2.72 9.64 -5.31
CA THR A 37 -1.36 9.29 -4.93
C THR A 37 -1.33 8.88 -3.46
N VAL A 38 -0.73 7.74 -3.19
CA VAL A 38 -0.62 7.22 -1.83
C VAL A 38 0.83 6.90 -1.56
N VAL A 39 1.36 7.45 -0.48
CA VAL A 39 2.74 7.23 -0.08
C VAL A 39 2.75 6.29 1.10
N VAL A 40 3.52 5.21 0.98
CA VAL A 40 3.56 4.18 2.00
C VAL A 40 5.01 3.93 2.39
N GLU A 41 5.25 3.88 3.67
CA GLU A 41 6.56 3.58 4.21
C GLU A 41 6.62 2.09 4.55
N PHE A 42 7.66 1.42 4.07
CA PHE A 42 7.85 0.00 4.34
C PHE A 42 9.13 -0.19 5.14
N THR A 43 9.03 -0.93 6.23
CA THR A 43 10.19 -1.21 7.07
C THR A 43 10.27 -2.70 7.33
N GLY A 44 11.48 -3.18 7.56
CA GLY A 44 11.68 -4.57 7.91
C GLY A 44 12.94 -5.15 7.29
N THR A 45 13.08 -6.45 7.43
CA THR A 45 14.25 -7.14 6.94
C THR A 45 14.19 -7.42 5.44
N PHE A 46 13.05 -7.17 4.83
CA PHE A 46 12.88 -7.44 3.41
C PHE A 46 13.90 -6.71 2.54
N CYS A 47 14.46 -5.62 3.06
CA CYS A 47 15.43 -4.86 2.29
C CYS A 47 16.71 -5.62 2.03
N HIS A 48 16.91 -6.74 2.70
CA HIS A 48 18.09 -7.56 2.51
C HIS A 48 17.88 -8.71 1.53
N THR A 49 16.69 -8.79 0.95
CA THR A 49 16.38 -9.90 0.06
C THR A 49 16.32 -9.42 -1.38
N CYS A 50 16.36 -10.37 -2.30
CA CYS A 50 16.12 -10.06 -3.70
C CYS A 50 14.65 -9.71 -3.87
N GLY A 51 14.35 -8.88 -4.87
CA GLY A 51 12.98 -8.59 -5.19
C GLY A 51 12.32 -7.63 -4.24
N VAL A 52 13.09 -6.68 -3.73
CA VAL A 52 12.53 -5.69 -2.81
C VAL A 52 11.29 -5.02 -3.40
N ARG A 53 11.32 -4.73 -4.69
CA ARG A 53 10.20 -4.07 -5.32
C ARG A 53 8.93 -4.93 -5.23
N ASP A 54 9.09 -6.23 -5.30
CA ASP A 54 7.94 -7.13 -5.22
C ASP A 54 7.24 -7.04 -3.88
N TRP A 55 7.99 -6.82 -2.81
CA TRP A 55 7.39 -6.66 -1.50
C TRP A 55 6.49 -5.44 -1.46
N LEU A 56 6.92 -4.36 -2.12
CA LEU A 56 6.13 -3.14 -2.16
C LEU A 56 4.91 -3.32 -3.06
N GLU A 57 5.08 -3.99 -4.19
CA GLU A 57 3.99 -4.17 -5.12
C GLU A 57 2.87 -5.00 -4.53
N ASP A 58 3.18 -5.84 -3.56
CA ASP A 58 2.17 -6.64 -2.90
C ASP A 58 1.09 -5.78 -2.24
N PHE A 59 1.47 -4.58 -1.81
CA PHE A 59 0.52 -3.66 -1.23
C PHE A 59 -0.56 -3.30 -2.26
N ALA A 60 -0.14 -3.05 -3.49
CA ALA A 60 -1.08 -2.74 -4.55
C ALA A 60 -1.93 -3.94 -4.91
N TYR A 61 -1.34 -5.13 -4.91
CA TYR A 61 -2.10 -6.33 -5.22
C TYR A 61 -3.25 -6.55 -4.26
N LEU A 62 -3.03 -6.25 -2.99
CA LEU A 62 -4.10 -6.41 -2.03
C LEU A 62 -5.27 -5.50 -2.34
N ALA A 63 -4.98 -4.30 -2.84
CA ALA A 63 -6.04 -3.37 -3.22
C ALA A 63 -6.75 -3.85 -4.47
N VAL A 64 -5.98 -4.33 -5.45
CA VAL A 64 -6.56 -4.81 -6.69
C VAL A 64 -7.49 -5.98 -6.43
N ALA A 65 -7.11 -6.84 -5.51
CA ALA A 65 -7.94 -8.00 -5.18
C ALA A 65 -9.28 -7.57 -4.57
N ARG A 66 -9.36 -6.34 -4.09
CA ARG A 66 -10.58 -5.83 -3.51
C ARG A 66 -11.32 -4.86 -4.42
N GLY A 67 -10.92 -4.81 -5.69
CA GLY A 67 -11.66 -4.04 -6.67
C GLY A 67 -11.21 -2.62 -6.89
N VAL A 68 -10.05 -2.25 -6.35
CA VAL A 68 -9.52 -0.91 -6.52
C VAL A 68 -8.24 -0.98 -7.34
N GLU A 69 -8.21 -0.29 -8.46
CA GLU A 69 -7.00 -0.24 -9.27
C GLU A 69 -5.89 0.45 -8.51
N ALA A 70 -4.72 -0.17 -8.52
CA ALA A 70 -3.58 0.38 -7.80
C ALA A 70 -2.31 -0.15 -8.44
N ARG A 71 -1.28 0.69 -8.42
CA ARG A 71 0.02 0.27 -8.94
C ARG A 71 1.11 1.07 -8.25
N LEU A 72 2.28 0.44 -8.17
CA LEU A 72 3.47 1.10 -7.63
C LEU A 72 4.06 1.96 -8.75
N VAL A 73 4.18 3.24 -8.48
CA VAL A 73 4.71 4.19 -9.46
C VAL A 73 6.20 4.38 -9.28
N GLU A 74 6.63 4.43 -8.02
CA GLU A 74 8.01 4.74 -7.73
C GLU A 74 8.40 4.13 -6.41
N MET A 75 9.63 3.65 -6.33
CA MET A 75 10.21 3.18 -5.08
C MET A 75 11.38 4.09 -4.75
N ILE A 76 11.33 4.69 -3.57
CA ILE A 76 12.35 5.63 -3.14
C ILE A 76 13.20 4.97 -2.07
N GLU A 77 14.50 5.00 -2.28
CA GLU A 77 15.45 4.45 -1.30
C GLU A 77 15.95 5.59 -0.43
N PRO A 78 15.82 5.47 0.88
CA PRO A 78 16.34 6.52 1.76
C PRO A 78 17.85 6.50 1.76
N GLU A 79 18.42 7.59 2.21
CA GLU A 79 19.86 7.69 2.29
C GLU A 79 20.33 7.26 3.66
N GLY A 80 21.61 6.89 3.71
CA GLY A 80 22.20 6.55 4.98
C GLY A 80 21.82 5.15 5.43
N GLU A 81 21.78 4.97 6.73
CA GLU A 81 21.56 3.65 7.29
C GLU A 81 20.15 3.14 7.08
N GLU A 82 19.21 4.04 6.82
CA GLU A 82 17.83 3.61 6.65
C GLU A 82 17.63 2.73 5.45
N ILE A 83 18.53 2.79 4.48
CA ILE A 83 18.37 1.96 3.28
C ILE A 83 18.39 0.48 3.62
N ASP A 84 18.95 0.12 4.77
CA ASP A 84 19.02 -1.28 5.16
C ASP A 84 17.69 -1.82 5.62
N TYR A 85 16.75 -0.98 5.98
CA TYR A 85 15.49 -1.49 6.54
C TYR A 85 14.25 -0.69 6.12
N LYS A 86 14.40 0.29 5.23
CA LYS A 86 13.26 1.13 4.87
C LYS A 86 13.21 1.40 3.37
N ARG A 87 12.01 1.42 2.84
CA ARG A 87 11.74 1.86 1.48
C ARG A 87 10.46 2.67 1.48
N ILE A 88 10.36 3.60 0.57
CA ILE A 88 9.15 4.40 0.40
C ILE A 88 8.52 4.03 -0.92
N GLY A 89 7.27 3.64 -0.89
CA GLY A 89 6.54 3.35 -2.11
C GLY A 89 5.57 4.44 -2.43
N VAL A 90 5.58 4.89 -3.68
CA VAL A 90 4.60 5.87 -4.15
C VAL A 90 3.66 5.12 -5.08
N PHE A 91 2.39 5.10 -4.71
CA PHE A 91 1.38 4.35 -5.44
C PHE A 91 0.37 5.27 -6.06
N LYS A 92 -0.25 4.80 -7.11
CA LYS A 92 -1.37 5.50 -7.70
C LYS A 92 -2.58 4.60 -7.59
N PHE A 93 -3.60 5.11 -6.92
CA PHE A 93 -4.86 4.39 -6.74
C PHE A 93 -5.93 5.09 -7.56
N ASN A 94 -6.76 4.30 -8.21
CA ASN A 94 -7.89 4.85 -8.94
C ASN A 94 -9.16 4.52 -8.19
N PHE A 95 -9.47 5.35 -7.21
CA PHE A 95 -10.63 5.12 -6.38
C PHE A 95 -11.93 5.32 -7.13
N GLU A 96 -11.90 6.11 -8.17
CA GLU A 96 -13.12 6.44 -8.88
C GLU A 96 -13.65 5.29 -9.70
N SER A 97 -12.76 4.40 -10.13
CA SER A 97 -13.18 3.23 -10.89
C SER A 97 -13.40 2.01 -10.01
N SER A 98 -13.35 2.22 -8.70
CA SER A 98 -13.38 1.11 -7.76
C SER A 98 -14.79 0.66 -7.45
N GLN A 99 -14.89 -0.47 -6.78
CA GLN A 99 -16.15 -1.00 -6.31
C GLN A 99 -16.41 -0.65 -4.86
N ILE A 100 -15.61 0.22 -4.29
CA ILE A 100 -15.77 0.55 -2.88
C ILE A 100 -17.16 1.08 -2.56
N GLU A 101 -17.67 1.92 -3.44
CA GLU A 101 -18.93 2.59 -3.17
C GLU A 101 -20.12 1.66 -3.25
N SER A 102 -19.97 0.54 -3.88
CA SER A 102 -21.07 -0.40 -3.98
C SER A 102 -21.27 -1.16 -2.68
N GLY A 103 -20.36 -0.97 -1.74
CA GLY A 103 -20.48 -1.66 -0.49
C GLY A 103 -19.98 -3.08 -0.52
N ASP A 104 -19.40 -3.45 -1.61
CA ASP A 104 -19.01 -4.84 -1.80
C ASP A 104 -17.76 -5.23 -1.04
N LEU A 105 -17.08 -4.28 -0.49
CA LEU A 105 -15.90 -4.62 0.27
C LEU A 105 -16.23 -5.57 1.41
N GLY A 106 -17.39 -5.38 1.97
CA GLY A 106 -17.83 -6.28 3.01
C GLY A 106 -18.43 -7.53 2.44
N GLY A 107 -18.95 -7.39 1.26
CA GLY A 107 -19.57 -8.51 0.64
C GLY A 107 -18.62 -9.39 -0.03
N ASP A 108 -18.59 -9.19 -0.19
CA ASP A 108 -18.32 -9.79 -0.72
C ASP A 108 -17.87 -10.56 -0.88
N GLU A 109 -17.98 -10.52 -0.87
CA GLU A 109 -17.89 -10.91 -1.07
C GLU A 109 -17.72 -11.36 -1.04
#